data_b135424e4cf8edf800eb1648d56d3e0c
#
_entry.id   b135424e4cf8edf800eb1648d56d3e0c
#
_cell.length_a   1.000
_cell.length_b   1.000
_cell.length_c   1.000
_cell.angle_alpha   90.00
_cell.angle_beta   90.00
_cell.angle_gamma   90.00
#
_symmetry.space_group_name_H-M   'P 1'
#
loop_
_entity.id
_entity.type
_entity.pdbx_description
1 polymer ?
#
loop_
_entity_poly.entity_id
_entity_poly.type
_entity_poly.pdbx_seq_one_letter_code
_entity_poly.pdbx_strand_id
1 'polypeptide(L)'
;LMTYLSTLMVELDYDLRAFQKVLLLTKTFQFATNPNPSSIDGGDDFHGRKIERLSAEQIWDSLITLSNGDPDKLPSRSVDHRIYVGGRPVLVGEMDMVQLSNEVLALKTEESVRKYYKNFLDRAKKGSVAKKSDSSMMMAENVQKYGVDSAVRASELPSPAPREHFLYLFGASDREVVESASKDPNVGQMLSLMNGFVQRQLVNKPDAHVYKSLQNVTSTHEKIRRLYLAILSRPPTTQEMEWMQAEVESAGDQAYRNIVAALVMSSEFVFLQ
;
A
#
# COMPACT_ATOMS: atom_id res chain seq x y z
N LEU A 1 -1.07 -15.97 -29.77
CA LEU A 1 -1.42 -15.40 -28.44
C LEU A 1 -1.70 -13.89 -28.55
N MET A 2 -0.74 -13.06 -29.04
CA MET A 2 -0.91 -11.60 -29.11
C MET A 2 -2.15 -11.18 -29.91
N THR A 3 -2.41 -11.80 -31.06
CA THR A 3 -3.63 -11.53 -31.85
C THR A 3 -4.89 -11.82 -31.05
N TYR A 4 -4.93 -12.93 -30.31
CA TYR A 4 -6.07 -13.27 -29.46
C TYR A 4 -6.27 -12.22 -28.34
N LEU A 5 -5.19 -11.83 -27.64
CA LEU A 5 -5.27 -10.82 -26.57
C LEU A 5 -5.70 -9.45 -27.10
N SER A 6 -5.26 -9.06 -28.29
CA SER A 6 -5.70 -7.82 -28.93
C SER A 6 -7.19 -7.85 -29.28
N THR A 7 -7.67 -8.97 -29.82
CA THR A 7 -9.11 -9.16 -30.12
C THR A 7 -9.94 -9.12 -28.84
N LEU A 8 -9.51 -9.83 -27.80
CA LEU A 8 -10.16 -9.83 -26.49
C LEU A 8 -10.26 -8.42 -25.89
N MET A 9 -9.19 -7.62 -26.02
CA MET A 9 -9.20 -6.24 -25.50
C MET A 9 -10.24 -5.37 -26.21
N VAL A 10 -10.42 -5.54 -27.53
CA VAL A 10 -11.45 -4.87 -28.31
C VAL A 10 -12.85 -5.35 -27.91
N GLU A 11 -13.03 -6.67 -27.75
CA GLU A 11 -14.30 -7.27 -27.32
C GLU A 11 -14.73 -6.80 -25.93
N LEU A 12 -13.78 -6.50 -25.07
CA LEU A 12 -14.01 -5.94 -23.72
C LEU A 12 -14.12 -4.41 -23.70
N ASP A 13 -14.24 -3.77 -24.86
CA ASP A 13 -14.35 -2.30 -25.00
C ASP A 13 -13.24 -1.54 -24.22
N TYR A 14 -12.03 -2.10 -24.27
CA TYR A 14 -10.84 -1.58 -23.55
C TYR A 14 -11.00 -1.48 -22.03
N ASP A 15 -11.91 -2.26 -21.41
CA ASP A 15 -11.99 -2.39 -19.97
C ASP A 15 -10.78 -3.17 -19.42
N LEU A 16 -9.78 -2.42 -18.93
CA LEU A 16 -8.55 -2.96 -18.38
C LEU A 16 -8.79 -3.88 -17.17
N ARG A 17 -9.81 -3.59 -16.36
CA ARG A 17 -10.11 -4.41 -15.17
C ARG A 17 -10.69 -5.77 -15.58
N ALA A 18 -11.60 -5.76 -16.54
CA ALA A 18 -12.15 -6.99 -17.11
C ALA A 18 -11.05 -7.82 -17.79
N PHE A 19 -10.18 -7.18 -18.55
CA PHE A 19 -9.06 -7.83 -19.23
C PHE A 19 -8.08 -8.47 -18.24
N GLN A 20 -7.65 -7.72 -17.21
CA GLN A 20 -6.80 -8.24 -16.13
C GLN A 20 -7.45 -9.43 -15.41
N LYS A 21 -8.75 -9.33 -15.12
CA LYS A 21 -9.49 -10.44 -14.50
C LYS A 21 -9.44 -11.71 -15.33
N VAL A 22 -9.62 -11.60 -16.65
CA VAL A 22 -9.50 -12.76 -17.56
C VAL A 22 -8.11 -13.36 -17.50
N LEU A 23 -7.05 -12.54 -17.54
CA LEU A 23 -5.67 -13.02 -17.45
C LEU A 23 -5.39 -13.75 -16.13
N LEU A 24 -5.81 -13.16 -15.01
CA LEU A 24 -5.62 -13.71 -13.67
C LEU A 24 -6.36 -15.04 -13.47
N LEU A 25 -7.47 -15.24 -14.18
CA LEU A 25 -8.26 -16.47 -14.10
C LEU A 25 -7.75 -17.58 -15.05
N THR A 26 -6.73 -17.32 -15.86
CA THR A 26 -6.14 -18.37 -16.72
C THR A 26 -5.43 -19.42 -15.87
N LYS A 27 -5.49 -20.68 -16.32
CA LYS A 27 -4.75 -21.78 -15.67
C LYS A 27 -3.25 -21.49 -15.57
N THR A 28 -2.68 -20.90 -16.63
CA THR A 28 -1.26 -20.53 -16.67
C THR A 28 -0.87 -19.56 -15.55
N PHE A 29 -1.72 -18.58 -15.27
CA PHE A 29 -1.47 -17.63 -14.16
C PHE A 29 -1.64 -18.27 -12.78
N GLN A 30 -2.52 -19.26 -12.67
CA GLN A 30 -2.83 -19.94 -11.39
C GLN A 30 -1.91 -21.11 -11.09
N PHE A 31 -0.92 -21.41 -11.91
CA PHE A 31 0.10 -22.40 -11.57
C PHE A 31 0.91 -21.94 -10.35
N ALA A 32 1.11 -22.87 -9.42
CA ALA A 32 2.01 -22.64 -8.29
C ALA A 32 3.45 -22.39 -8.77
N THR A 33 4.21 -21.70 -7.95
CA THR A 33 5.64 -21.50 -8.21
C THR A 33 6.38 -22.83 -8.18
N ASN A 34 7.34 -23.01 -9.09
CA ASN A 34 8.19 -24.19 -9.08
C ASN A 34 9.37 -23.96 -8.11
N PRO A 35 9.48 -24.69 -6.99
CA PRO A 35 10.57 -24.53 -6.04
C PRO A 35 11.92 -25.05 -6.59
N ASN A 36 11.94 -25.72 -7.74
CA ASN A 36 13.13 -26.35 -8.30
C ASN A 36 13.59 -25.64 -9.58
N PRO A 37 14.44 -24.59 -9.48
CA PRO A 37 14.89 -23.83 -10.65
C PRO A 37 15.79 -24.61 -11.60
N SER A 38 16.32 -25.76 -11.20
CA SER A 38 17.23 -26.58 -12.01
C SER A 38 16.56 -27.25 -13.24
N SER A 39 15.24 -27.24 -13.33
CA SER A 39 14.51 -27.71 -14.50
C SER A 39 14.33 -26.64 -15.59
N ILE A 40 14.87 -25.43 -15.38
CA ILE A 40 14.71 -24.28 -16.27
C ILE A 40 15.84 -24.18 -17.31
N ASP A 41 16.86 -25.03 -17.18
CA ASP A 41 18.00 -25.04 -18.11
C ASP A 41 17.63 -25.84 -19.38
N GLY A 42 17.24 -25.13 -20.43
CA GLY A 42 17.38 -25.64 -21.81
C GLY A 42 16.12 -25.88 -22.62
N GLY A 43 14.95 -25.38 -22.26
CA GLY A 43 13.79 -25.48 -23.12
C GLY A 43 12.80 -24.34 -22.91
N ASP A 44 12.07 -23.97 -23.94
CA ASP A 44 10.97 -22.98 -23.91
C ASP A 44 9.74 -23.47 -23.12
N ASP A 45 9.87 -24.50 -22.30
CA ASP A 45 8.78 -25.11 -21.56
C ASP A 45 8.51 -24.35 -20.28
N PHE A 46 7.30 -23.82 -20.15
CA PHE A 46 6.81 -23.15 -18.94
C PHE A 46 6.48 -24.20 -17.86
N HIS A 47 7.37 -24.37 -16.90
CA HIS A 47 7.20 -25.30 -15.77
C HIS A 47 6.60 -24.66 -14.50
N GLY A 48 6.18 -23.41 -14.57
CA GLY A 48 5.63 -22.65 -13.47
C GLY A 48 6.31 -21.27 -13.31
N ARG A 49 5.82 -20.47 -12.37
CA ARG A 49 6.38 -19.14 -12.11
C ARG A 49 7.68 -19.27 -11.32
N LYS A 50 8.60 -18.33 -11.55
CA LYS A 50 9.77 -18.16 -10.68
C LYS A 50 9.33 -17.58 -9.35
N ILE A 51 9.96 -18.03 -8.28
CA ILE A 51 9.80 -17.39 -6.97
C ILE A 51 10.45 -16.01 -7.04
N GLU A 52 9.64 -14.97 -6.87
CA GLU A 52 10.12 -13.60 -6.81
C GLU A 52 9.72 -12.95 -5.49
N ARG A 53 10.65 -12.20 -4.92
CA ARG A 53 10.34 -11.42 -3.72
C ARG A 53 9.46 -10.24 -4.10
N LEU A 54 8.42 -10.01 -3.30
CA LEU A 54 7.58 -8.83 -3.39
C LEU A 54 8.42 -7.56 -3.18
N SER A 55 8.05 -6.47 -3.85
CA SER A 55 8.64 -5.17 -3.59
C SER A 55 8.22 -4.66 -2.20
N ALA A 56 8.97 -3.70 -1.67
CA ALA A 56 8.66 -3.07 -0.39
C ALA A 56 7.24 -2.48 -0.38
N GLU A 57 6.84 -1.87 -1.50
CA GLU A 57 5.52 -1.26 -1.70
C GLU A 57 4.42 -2.30 -1.70
N GLN A 58 4.62 -3.43 -2.36
CA GLN A 58 3.65 -4.53 -2.40
C GLN A 58 3.44 -5.14 -1.00
N ILE A 59 4.53 -5.37 -0.26
CA ILE A 59 4.45 -5.87 1.12
C ILE A 59 3.72 -4.85 2.00
N TRP A 60 4.08 -3.57 1.89
CA TRP A 60 3.45 -2.50 2.66
C TRP A 60 1.95 -2.38 2.40
N ASP A 61 1.54 -2.32 1.13
CA ASP A 61 0.13 -2.20 0.77
C ASP A 61 -0.67 -3.45 1.16
N SER A 62 -0.06 -4.63 1.15
CA SER A 62 -0.66 -5.86 1.69
C SER A 62 -0.90 -5.76 3.21
N LEU A 63 0.08 -5.27 3.96
CA LEU A 63 -0.05 -5.04 5.42
C LEU A 63 -1.13 -4.01 5.75
N ILE A 64 -1.20 -2.91 4.98
CA ILE A 64 -2.26 -1.90 5.12
C ILE A 64 -3.63 -2.51 4.85
N THR A 65 -3.75 -3.32 3.82
CA THR A 65 -5.01 -4.01 3.47
C THR A 65 -5.45 -4.95 4.59
N LEU A 66 -4.55 -5.72 5.16
CA LEU A 66 -4.85 -6.61 6.30
C LEU A 66 -5.28 -5.82 7.56
N SER A 67 -4.67 -4.67 7.80
CA SER A 67 -4.95 -3.82 8.96
C SER A 67 -6.24 -3.02 8.83
N ASN A 68 -6.44 -2.33 7.69
CA ASN A 68 -7.48 -1.33 7.53
C ASN A 68 -8.57 -1.71 6.51
N GLY A 69 -8.35 -2.75 5.71
CA GLY A 69 -9.25 -3.18 4.65
C GLY A 69 -8.92 -2.51 3.33
N ASP A 70 -9.92 -1.90 2.70
CA ASP A 70 -9.78 -1.25 1.40
C ASP A 70 -8.89 0.00 1.51
N PRO A 71 -7.67 -0.03 0.97
CA PRO A 71 -6.75 1.10 1.07
C PRO A 71 -7.21 2.31 0.24
N ASP A 72 -8.13 2.15 -0.72
CA ASP A 72 -8.68 3.24 -1.51
C ASP A 72 -9.69 4.08 -0.71
N LYS A 73 -10.22 3.54 0.38
CA LYS A 73 -11.08 4.28 1.31
C LYS A 73 -10.31 5.06 2.38
N LEU A 74 -9.01 4.84 2.48
CA LEU A 74 -8.18 5.63 3.36
C LEU A 74 -8.11 7.06 2.79
N PRO A 75 -8.17 8.09 3.66
CA PRO A 75 -8.06 9.45 3.18
C PRO A 75 -6.72 9.61 2.48
N SER A 76 -6.78 9.92 1.19
CA SER A 76 -5.60 10.28 0.44
C SER A 76 -4.96 11.52 1.08
N ARG A 77 -3.65 11.63 0.95
CA ARG A 77 -2.95 12.85 1.33
C ARG A 77 -3.63 14.03 0.66
N SER A 78 -4.08 15.01 1.43
CA SER A 78 -4.33 16.33 0.86
C SER A 78 -2.99 16.82 0.29
N VAL A 79 -2.89 16.80 -1.04
CA VAL A 79 -1.69 17.28 -1.72
C VAL A 79 -1.58 18.75 -1.38
N ASP A 80 -0.57 19.14 -0.61
CA ASP A 80 -0.20 20.52 -0.42
C ASP A 80 0.29 21.04 -1.77
N HIS A 81 -0.65 21.45 -2.63
CA HIS A 81 -0.33 22.08 -3.89
C HIS A 81 0.27 23.45 -3.59
N ARG A 82 1.59 23.49 -3.48
CA ARG A 82 2.35 24.74 -3.40
C ARG A 82 2.61 25.23 -4.81
N ILE A 83 1.97 26.33 -5.18
CA ILE A 83 2.31 27.05 -6.39
C ILE A 83 3.32 28.14 -6.01
N TYR A 84 4.41 28.22 -6.73
CA TYR A 84 5.38 29.30 -6.53
C TYR A 84 4.97 30.50 -7.41
N VAL A 85 4.57 31.60 -6.77
CA VAL A 85 4.24 32.84 -7.45
C VAL A 85 5.26 33.90 -7.03
N GLY A 86 6.04 34.39 -8.00
CA GLY A 86 7.11 35.36 -7.72
C GLY A 86 8.16 34.85 -6.70
N GLY A 87 8.50 33.55 -6.76
CA GLY A 87 9.49 32.92 -5.86
C GLY A 87 8.98 32.64 -4.45
N ARG A 88 7.68 32.85 -4.16
CA ARG A 88 7.06 32.56 -2.84
C ARG A 88 6.10 31.39 -2.94
N PRO A 89 6.17 30.43 -2.02
CA PRO A 89 5.22 29.30 -2.00
C PRO A 89 3.83 29.78 -1.58
N VAL A 90 2.83 29.52 -2.40
CA VAL A 90 1.43 29.76 -2.11
C VAL A 90 0.72 28.41 -1.96
N LEU A 91 0.12 28.16 -0.81
CA LEU A 91 -0.70 26.99 -0.57
C LEU A 91 -2.03 27.13 -1.30
N VAL A 92 -2.28 26.28 -2.29
CA VAL A 92 -3.51 26.23 -3.06
C VAL A 92 -4.43 25.09 -2.58
N GLY A 93 -4.05 24.40 -1.52
CA GLY A 93 -4.59 23.11 -1.07
C GLY A 93 -6.07 23.08 -0.65
N GLU A 94 -6.76 24.22 -0.56
CA GLU A 94 -8.19 24.28 -0.26
C GLU A 94 -9.01 24.96 -1.39
N MET A 95 -8.36 25.34 -2.48
CA MET A 95 -9.07 25.98 -3.60
C MET A 95 -9.38 24.94 -4.67
N ASP A 96 -10.65 24.86 -5.03
CA ASP A 96 -11.07 24.12 -6.21
C ASP A 96 -10.38 24.74 -7.44
N MET A 97 -9.55 23.95 -8.12
CA MET A 97 -8.80 24.39 -9.31
C MET A 97 -9.73 24.84 -10.45
N VAL A 98 -10.93 24.27 -10.52
CA VAL A 98 -11.95 24.67 -11.48
C VAL A 98 -12.49 26.04 -11.13
N GLN A 99 -12.75 26.31 -9.86
CA GLN A 99 -13.20 27.61 -9.38
C GLN A 99 -12.11 28.67 -9.59
N LEU A 100 -10.85 28.36 -9.25
CA LEU A 100 -9.71 29.26 -9.48
C LEU A 100 -9.55 29.59 -10.97
N SER A 101 -9.63 28.59 -11.84
CA SER A 101 -9.55 28.77 -13.28
C SER A 101 -10.67 29.69 -13.80
N ASN A 102 -11.88 29.45 -13.35
CA ASN A 102 -13.04 30.27 -13.75
C ASN A 102 -12.91 31.72 -13.25
N GLU A 103 -12.44 31.93 -12.02
CA GLU A 103 -12.18 33.26 -11.48
C GLU A 103 -11.11 34.01 -12.30
N VAL A 104 -10.01 33.33 -12.66
CA VAL A 104 -8.94 33.93 -13.48
C VAL A 104 -9.40 34.22 -14.90
N LEU A 105 -10.17 33.30 -15.53
CA LEU A 105 -10.70 33.49 -16.89
C LEU A 105 -11.75 34.61 -16.98
N ALA A 106 -12.43 34.93 -15.88
CA ALA A 106 -13.38 36.04 -15.80
C ALA A 106 -12.70 37.43 -15.78
N LEU A 107 -11.38 37.50 -15.53
CA LEU A 107 -10.62 38.75 -15.45
C LEU A 107 -10.35 39.26 -16.88
N LYS A 108 -11.06 40.35 -17.29
CA LYS A 108 -10.95 40.91 -18.66
C LYS A 108 -10.09 42.16 -18.76
N THR A 109 -9.71 42.77 -17.65
CA THR A 109 -8.95 44.03 -17.63
C THR A 109 -7.69 43.92 -16.81
N GLU A 110 -6.64 44.64 -17.20
CA GLU A 110 -5.34 44.65 -16.48
C GLU A 110 -5.53 45.06 -15.01
N GLU A 111 -6.42 45.98 -14.73
CA GLU A 111 -6.70 46.47 -13.38
C GLU A 111 -7.35 45.39 -12.52
N SER A 112 -8.27 44.59 -13.09
CA SER A 112 -8.89 43.46 -12.42
C SER A 112 -7.89 42.35 -12.11
N VAL A 113 -6.95 42.06 -13.02
CA VAL A 113 -5.87 41.12 -12.83
C VAL A 113 -4.93 41.59 -11.71
N ARG A 114 -4.50 42.84 -11.69
CA ARG A 114 -3.66 43.41 -10.64
C ARG A 114 -4.33 43.35 -9.27
N LYS A 115 -5.62 43.69 -9.21
CA LYS A 115 -6.39 43.65 -7.96
C LYS A 115 -6.57 42.21 -7.46
N TYR A 116 -6.88 41.28 -8.35
CA TYR A 116 -7.01 39.86 -8.04
C TYR A 116 -5.67 39.32 -7.50
N TYR A 117 -4.58 39.57 -8.18
CA TYR A 117 -3.24 39.13 -7.79
C TYR A 117 -2.84 39.68 -6.42
N LYS A 118 -3.11 40.96 -6.14
CA LYS A 118 -2.86 41.57 -4.84
C LYS A 118 -3.67 40.90 -3.73
N ASN A 119 -4.96 40.68 -3.96
CA ASN A 119 -5.83 40.00 -3.01
C ASN A 119 -5.41 38.54 -2.78
N PHE A 120 -4.98 37.86 -3.82
CA PHE A 120 -4.47 36.49 -3.75
C PHE A 120 -3.19 36.42 -2.91
N LEU A 121 -2.25 37.33 -3.12
CA LEU A 121 -1.04 37.44 -2.30
C LEU A 121 -1.32 37.79 -0.84
N ASP A 122 -2.32 38.63 -0.58
CA ASP A 122 -2.69 39.00 0.79
C ASP A 122 -3.40 37.85 1.51
N ARG A 123 -4.21 37.03 0.83
CA ARG A 123 -4.76 35.76 1.35
C ARG A 123 -3.65 34.76 1.66
N ALA A 124 -2.68 34.62 0.74
CA ALA A 124 -1.53 33.73 0.91
C ALA A 124 -0.66 34.16 2.12
N LYS A 125 -0.45 35.48 2.32
CA LYS A 125 0.26 36.00 3.48
C LYS A 125 -0.49 35.73 4.78
N LYS A 126 -1.81 35.93 4.82
CA LYS A 126 -2.63 35.64 6.00
C LYS A 126 -2.63 34.13 6.33
N GLY A 127 -2.73 33.26 5.33
CA GLY A 127 -2.62 31.82 5.50
C GLY A 127 -1.22 31.40 6.00
N SER A 128 -0.16 32.06 5.53
CA SER A 128 1.21 31.75 5.97
C SER A 128 1.55 32.30 7.38
N VAL A 129 0.89 33.37 7.81
CA VAL A 129 1.08 33.94 9.17
C VAL A 129 0.32 33.10 10.22
N ALA A 130 -0.88 32.64 9.90
CA ALA A 130 -1.60 31.69 10.78
C ALA A 130 -0.84 30.37 10.96
N LYS A 131 -0.05 29.96 9.97
CA LYS A 131 0.75 28.73 9.99
C LYS A 131 2.19 28.91 10.54
N LYS A 132 2.68 30.12 10.75
CA LYS A 132 4.02 30.36 11.35
C LYS A 132 4.08 30.07 12.85
N SER A 133 2.97 30.18 13.56
CA SER A 133 2.88 29.71 14.97
C SER A 133 2.77 28.19 15.08
N ASP A 134 2.43 27.50 13.98
CA ASP A 134 2.20 26.06 13.93
C ASP A 134 3.30 25.28 13.19
N SER A 135 4.42 25.89 12.79
CA SER A 135 5.45 25.16 12.03
C SER A 135 6.07 24.01 12.85
N SER A 136 6.15 24.14 14.16
CA SER A 136 6.56 23.04 15.07
C SER A 136 5.44 22.01 15.23
N MET A 137 4.17 22.43 15.28
CA MET A 137 3.02 21.53 15.27
C MET A 137 2.84 20.88 13.90
N MET A 138 3.05 21.58 12.79
CA MET A 138 3.01 21.01 11.46
C MET A 138 4.15 20.01 11.19
N MET A 139 5.36 20.23 11.71
CA MET A 139 6.40 19.21 11.69
C MET A 139 5.99 18.01 12.56
N ALA A 140 5.42 18.24 13.74
CA ALA A 140 4.90 17.16 14.59
C ALA A 140 3.70 16.46 13.95
N GLU A 141 2.78 17.19 13.33
CA GLU A 141 1.61 16.66 12.62
C GLU A 141 2.01 15.94 11.34
N ASN A 142 2.99 16.43 10.58
CA ASN A 142 3.57 15.73 9.44
C ASN A 142 4.37 14.49 9.86
N VAL A 143 5.10 14.54 10.95
CA VAL A 143 5.76 13.36 11.54
C VAL A 143 4.73 12.36 12.05
N GLN A 144 3.60 12.82 12.59
CA GLN A 144 2.50 11.97 13.05
C GLN A 144 1.67 11.43 11.86
N LYS A 145 1.50 12.21 10.78
CA LYS A 145 0.77 11.84 9.57
C LYS A 145 1.61 10.98 8.60
N TYR A 146 2.93 11.12 8.63
CA TYR A 146 3.89 10.35 7.82
C TYR A 146 4.94 9.62 8.68
N GLY A 147 4.70 9.52 9.98
CA GLY A 147 5.51 8.73 10.88
C GLY A 147 5.49 7.24 10.52
N VAL A 148 6.28 6.49 11.24
CA VAL A 148 6.45 5.04 11.09
C VAL A 148 5.12 4.26 11.08
N ASP A 149 4.05 4.83 11.63
CA ASP A 149 2.71 4.23 11.75
C ASP A 149 1.67 4.82 10.79
N SER A 150 2.08 5.62 9.82
CA SER A 150 1.15 6.17 8.83
C SER A 150 0.59 5.08 7.94
N ALA A 151 -0.71 4.81 8.07
CA ALA A 151 -1.41 3.74 7.36
C ALA A 151 -1.99 4.24 6.02
N VAL A 152 -1.14 4.78 5.16
CA VAL A 152 -1.49 5.21 3.80
C VAL A 152 -0.78 4.33 2.77
N ARG A 153 -1.29 4.28 1.54
CA ARG A 153 -0.66 3.54 0.45
C ARG A 153 0.80 3.96 0.24
N ALA A 154 1.62 3.02 -0.20
CA ALA A 154 3.02 3.30 -0.55
C ALA A 154 3.14 4.43 -1.58
N SER A 155 2.22 4.50 -2.56
CA SER A 155 2.19 5.56 -3.58
C SER A 155 1.96 6.96 -3.01
N GLU A 156 1.35 7.07 -1.84
CA GLU A 156 1.00 8.34 -1.18
C GLU A 156 2.03 8.80 -0.16
N LEU A 157 2.98 7.93 0.16
CA LEU A 157 4.08 8.26 1.06
C LEU A 157 5.14 9.11 0.34
N PRO A 158 5.90 9.94 1.08
CA PRO A 158 7.02 10.68 0.52
C PRO A 158 8.08 9.73 -0.04
N SER A 159 8.69 10.12 -1.16
CA SER A 159 9.83 9.42 -1.75
C SER A 159 11.03 10.39 -1.80
N PRO A 160 12.19 9.99 -1.29
CA PRO A 160 12.47 8.73 -0.58
C PRO A 160 11.74 8.63 0.77
N ALA A 161 11.42 7.41 1.17
CA ALA A 161 10.80 7.16 2.47
C ALA A 161 11.76 7.51 3.63
N PRO A 162 11.25 7.97 4.79
CA PRO A 162 12.10 8.22 5.96
C PRO A 162 12.87 6.97 6.38
N ARG A 163 14.10 7.13 6.88
CA ARG A 163 15.00 6.00 7.22
C ARG A 163 14.42 4.98 8.20
N GLU A 164 13.52 5.40 9.07
CA GLU A 164 12.88 4.52 10.06
C GLU A 164 11.58 3.89 9.53
N HIS A 165 11.11 4.30 8.37
CA HIS A 165 9.89 3.80 7.77
C HIS A 165 10.10 2.41 7.18
N PHE A 166 9.05 1.57 7.24
CA PHE A 166 9.03 0.22 6.69
C PHE A 166 9.55 0.15 5.24
N LEU A 167 9.08 1.05 4.37
CA LEU A 167 9.48 1.07 2.96
C LEU A 167 10.99 1.25 2.80
N TYR A 168 11.62 2.15 3.57
CA TYR A 168 13.07 2.33 3.52
C TYR A 168 13.82 1.06 3.96
N LEU A 169 13.37 0.46 5.08
CA LEU A 169 14.00 -0.77 5.61
C LEU A 169 13.88 -1.94 4.65
N PHE A 170 12.79 -2.01 3.88
CA PHE A 170 12.54 -3.07 2.88
C PHE A 170 13.11 -2.76 1.50
N GLY A 171 13.84 -1.64 1.36
CA GLY A 171 14.58 -1.31 0.13
C GLY A 171 13.69 -0.72 -0.96
N ALA A 172 12.65 0.04 -0.58
CA ALA A 172 11.90 0.82 -1.56
C ALA A 172 12.85 1.79 -2.28
N SER A 173 12.69 1.88 -3.60
CA SER A 173 13.43 2.85 -4.40
C SER A 173 12.94 4.28 -4.18
N ASP A 174 13.80 5.22 -4.47
CA ASP A 174 13.36 6.58 -4.79
C ASP A 174 12.61 6.56 -6.12
N ARG A 175 11.51 7.29 -6.24
CA ARG A 175 10.75 7.40 -7.49
C ARG A 175 11.56 8.02 -8.63
N GLU A 176 12.57 8.82 -8.29
CA GLU A 176 13.49 9.42 -9.25
C GLU A 176 14.62 8.46 -9.66
N VAL A 177 15.00 7.52 -8.78
CA VAL A 177 16.11 6.58 -9.01
C VAL A 177 15.62 5.16 -8.75
N VAL A 178 14.88 4.61 -9.72
CA VAL A 178 14.27 3.27 -9.62
C VAL A 178 15.30 2.16 -9.41
N GLU A 179 16.51 2.33 -9.93
CA GLU A 179 17.63 1.37 -9.79
C GLU A 179 18.14 1.23 -8.35
N SER A 180 17.77 2.13 -7.44
CA SER A 180 18.16 2.05 -6.02
C SER A 180 17.36 1.03 -5.21
N ALA A 181 16.35 0.39 -5.81
CA ALA A 181 15.57 -0.65 -5.14
C ALA A 181 16.45 -1.85 -4.79
N SER A 182 16.47 -2.24 -3.51
CA SER A 182 17.15 -3.46 -3.07
C SER A 182 16.15 -4.50 -2.63
N LYS A 183 16.28 -5.69 -3.18
CA LYS A 183 15.50 -6.87 -2.77
C LYS A 183 16.29 -7.78 -1.81
N ASP A 184 17.49 -7.37 -1.40
CA ASP A 184 18.34 -8.19 -0.54
C ASP A 184 17.75 -8.30 0.87
N PRO A 185 17.65 -9.52 1.41
CA PRO A 185 17.15 -9.73 2.76
C PRO A 185 18.18 -9.24 3.79
N ASN A 186 17.70 -8.56 4.82
CA ASN A 186 18.51 -8.17 5.95
C ASN A 186 17.78 -8.36 7.30
N VAL A 187 18.56 -8.43 8.38
CA VAL A 187 18.01 -8.65 9.73
C VAL A 187 17.07 -7.53 10.17
N GLY A 188 17.32 -6.29 9.73
CA GLY A 188 16.47 -5.14 10.05
C GLY A 188 15.05 -5.30 9.53
N GLN A 189 14.88 -5.92 8.37
CA GLN A 189 13.56 -6.19 7.78
C GLN A 189 12.77 -7.18 8.66
N MET A 190 13.41 -8.27 9.10
CA MET A 190 12.78 -9.23 9.98
C MET A 190 12.40 -8.60 11.33
N LEU A 191 13.29 -7.82 11.93
CA LEU A 191 13.00 -7.09 13.16
C LEU A 191 11.86 -6.09 12.99
N SER A 192 11.73 -5.45 11.83
CA SER A 192 10.63 -4.53 11.52
C SER A 192 9.29 -5.27 11.42
N LEU A 193 9.25 -6.48 10.85
CA LEU A 193 8.05 -7.32 10.86
C LEU A 193 7.69 -7.77 12.29
N MET A 194 8.67 -8.12 13.11
CA MET A 194 8.42 -8.62 14.47
C MET A 194 8.00 -7.55 15.46
N ASN A 195 8.55 -6.34 15.39
CA ASN A 195 8.42 -5.32 16.44
C ASN A 195 7.86 -3.98 15.95
N GLY A 196 7.73 -3.79 14.64
CA GLY A 196 7.39 -2.51 14.03
C GLY A 196 5.88 -2.27 13.87
N PHE A 197 5.55 -1.75 12.71
CA PHE A 197 4.19 -1.47 12.26
C PHE A 197 3.27 -2.70 12.37
N VAL A 198 3.76 -3.87 11.96
CA VAL A 198 2.99 -5.13 11.95
C VAL A 198 2.47 -5.45 13.35
N GLN A 199 3.34 -5.40 14.34
CA GLN A 199 2.95 -5.72 15.71
C GLN A 199 1.91 -4.74 16.26
N ARG A 200 2.09 -3.43 16.01
CA ARG A 200 1.19 -2.40 16.54
C ARG A 200 -0.13 -2.31 15.78
N GLN A 201 -0.08 -2.29 14.46
CA GLN A 201 -1.24 -1.97 13.61
C GLN A 201 -1.96 -3.20 13.06
N LEU A 202 -1.39 -4.38 13.16
CA LEU A 202 -2.01 -5.61 12.69
C LEU A 202 -2.21 -6.61 13.83
N VAL A 203 -1.13 -7.10 14.46
CA VAL A 203 -1.23 -8.19 15.44
C VAL A 203 -1.94 -7.75 16.72
N ASN A 204 -1.56 -6.61 17.29
CA ASN A 204 -2.12 -6.09 18.55
C ASN A 204 -3.36 -5.20 18.37
N LYS A 205 -3.82 -4.95 17.14
CA LYS A 205 -4.98 -4.13 16.85
C LYS A 205 -6.24 -5.00 16.76
N PRO A 206 -7.11 -5.02 17.78
CA PRO A 206 -8.26 -5.94 17.83
C PRO A 206 -9.28 -5.71 16.70
N ASP A 207 -9.35 -4.49 16.19
CA ASP A 207 -10.26 -4.05 15.13
C ASP A 207 -9.61 -4.07 13.74
N ALA A 208 -8.42 -4.69 13.59
CA ALA A 208 -7.81 -4.86 12.29
C ALA A 208 -8.75 -5.65 11.36
N HIS A 209 -8.73 -5.26 10.09
CA HIS A 209 -9.69 -5.78 9.09
C HIS A 209 -9.65 -7.31 8.98
N VAL A 210 -8.48 -7.89 9.07
CA VAL A 210 -8.29 -9.35 9.03
C VAL A 210 -9.13 -10.07 10.10
N TYR A 211 -9.26 -9.52 11.31
CA TYR A 211 -10.06 -10.11 12.39
C TYR A 211 -11.56 -9.87 12.21
N LYS A 212 -11.97 -8.79 11.54
CA LYS A 212 -13.39 -8.53 11.24
C LYS A 212 -13.99 -9.64 10.38
N SER A 213 -13.19 -10.22 9.48
CA SER A 213 -13.62 -11.35 8.66
C SER A 213 -13.94 -12.62 9.45
N LEU A 214 -13.48 -12.71 10.71
CA LEU A 214 -13.67 -13.86 11.59
C LEU A 214 -14.90 -13.73 12.50
N GLN A 215 -15.44 -12.51 12.70
CA GLN A 215 -16.47 -12.23 13.71
C GLN A 215 -17.76 -13.04 13.52
N ASN A 216 -18.13 -13.36 12.28
CA ASN A 216 -19.35 -14.08 11.94
C ASN A 216 -19.12 -15.59 11.71
N VAL A 217 -17.97 -16.12 12.14
CA VAL A 217 -17.59 -17.52 11.91
C VAL A 217 -17.46 -18.22 13.24
N THR A 218 -18.21 -19.29 13.44
CA THR A 218 -18.18 -20.11 14.66
C THR A 218 -17.15 -21.22 14.60
N SER A 219 -16.90 -21.77 13.41
CA SER A 219 -15.97 -22.88 13.21
C SER A 219 -14.50 -22.42 13.28
N THR A 220 -13.72 -23.00 14.18
CA THR A 220 -12.25 -22.80 14.28
C THR A 220 -11.55 -23.11 12.97
N HIS A 221 -11.91 -24.23 12.33
CA HIS A 221 -11.36 -24.64 11.05
C HIS A 221 -11.56 -23.57 9.97
N GLU A 222 -12.76 -23.00 9.87
CA GLU A 222 -13.07 -21.97 8.88
C GLU A 222 -12.39 -20.63 9.21
N LYS A 223 -12.24 -20.29 10.50
CA LYS A 223 -11.46 -19.09 10.91
C LYS A 223 -10.00 -19.21 10.46
N ILE A 224 -9.34 -20.34 10.74
CA ILE A 224 -7.96 -20.60 10.33
C ILE A 224 -7.86 -20.54 8.80
N ARG A 225 -8.75 -21.21 8.09
CA ARG A 225 -8.79 -21.22 6.63
C ARG A 225 -8.89 -19.79 6.06
N ARG A 226 -9.72 -18.92 6.63
CA ARG A 226 -9.86 -17.52 6.21
C ARG A 226 -8.60 -16.72 6.45
N LEU A 227 -7.89 -16.94 7.56
CA LEU A 227 -6.60 -16.27 7.80
C LEU A 227 -5.56 -16.65 6.75
N TYR A 228 -5.43 -17.93 6.41
CA TYR A 228 -4.52 -18.40 5.36
C TYR A 228 -4.87 -17.79 4.00
N LEU A 229 -6.14 -17.80 3.63
CA LEU A 229 -6.59 -17.20 2.37
C LEU A 229 -6.36 -15.69 2.32
N ALA A 230 -6.56 -14.97 3.43
CA ALA A 230 -6.36 -13.54 3.49
C ALA A 230 -4.89 -13.13 3.45
N ILE A 231 -4.00 -13.92 4.05
CA ILE A 231 -2.58 -13.57 4.21
C ILE A 231 -1.71 -14.21 3.14
N LEU A 232 -1.93 -15.51 2.86
CA LEU A 232 -1.11 -16.29 1.94
C LEU A 232 -1.82 -16.65 0.63
N SER A 233 -3.09 -16.24 0.45
CA SER A 233 -3.91 -16.52 -0.75
C SER A 233 -4.10 -18.01 -1.07
N ARG A 234 -3.81 -18.91 -0.14
CA ARG A 234 -4.01 -20.35 -0.26
C ARG A 234 -4.69 -20.93 0.99
N PRO A 235 -5.35 -22.09 0.89
CA PRO A 235 -5.80 -22.79 2.09
C PRO A 235 -4.61 -23.41 2.84
N PRO A 236 -4.73 -23.65 4.16
CA PRO A 236 -3.73 -24.38 4.91
C PRO A 236 -3.68 -25.85 4.44
N THR A 237 -2.51 -26.45 4.53
CA THR A 237 -2.34 -27.91 4.39
C THR A 237 -2.94 -28.62 5.60
N THR A 238 -3.13 -29.95 5.52
CA THR A 238 -3.65 -30.75 6.63
C THR A 238 -2.78 -30.57 7.88
N GLN A 239 -1.46 -30.61 7.71
CA GLN A 239 -0.50 -30.47 8.82
C GLN A 239 -0.52 -29.07 9.44
N GLU A 240 -0.58 -28.03 8.63
CA GLU A 240 -0.72 -26.64 9.11
C GLU A 240 -2.04 -26.45 9.87
N MET A 241 -3.12 -27.05 9.38
CA MET A 241 -4.42 -26.99 10.05
C MET A 241 -4.35 -27.62 11.44
N GLU A 242 -3.73 -28.79 11.56
CA GLU A 242 -3.53 -29.49 12.85
C GLU A 242 -2.73 -28.63 13.83
N TRP A 243 -1.62 -28.03 13.39
CA TRP A 243 -0.82 -27.15 14.23
C TRP A 243 -1.60 -25.92 14.71
N MET A 244 -2.33 -25.28 13.79
CA MET A 244 -3.10 -24.08 14.14
C MET A 244 -4.30 -24.41 15.05
N GLN A 245 -4.93 -25.57 14.90
CA GLN A 245 -5.98 -26.03 15.81
C GLN A 245 -5.43 -26.30 17.22
N ALA A 246 -4.27 -26.93 17.33
CA ALA A 246 -3.60 -27.13 18.61
C ALA A 246 -3.25 -25.81 19.30
N GLU A 247 -2.82 -24.79 18.52
CA GLU A 247 -2.58 -23.46 19.05
C GLU A 247 -3.86 -22.81 19.57
N VAL A 248 -5.00 -22.95 18.85
CA VAL A 248 -6.29 -22.42 19.31
C VAL A 248 -6.79 -23.12 20.57
N GLU A 249 -6.58 -24.43 20.70
CA GLU A 249 -6.91 -25.19 21.91
C GLU A 249 -6.08 -24.74 23.11
N SER A 250 -4.81 -24.42 22.89
CA SER A 250 -3.87 -23.98 23.93
C SER A 250 -4.07 -22.53 24.37
N ALA A 251 -4.21 -21.60 23.42
CA ALA A 251 -4.15 -20.14 23.66
C ALA A 251 -5.52 -19.44 23.51
N GLY A 252 -6.58 -20.17 23.13
CA GLY A 252 -7.91 -19.61 22.93
C GLY A 252 -7.94 -18.49 21.87
N ASP A 253 -8.63 -17.40 22.15
CA ASP A 253 -8.75 -16.28 21.21
C ASP A 253 -7.42 -15.58 20.89
N GLN A 254 -6.43 -15.66 21.78
CA GLN A 254 -5.09 -15.12 21.52
C GLN A 254 -4.38 -15.87 20.38
N ALA A 255 -4.71 -17.14 20.16
CA ALA A 255 -4.14 -17.95 19.08
C ALA A 255 -4.30 -17.31 17.71
N TYR A 256 -5.44 -16.67 17.43
CA TYR A 256 -5.64 -16.02 16.13
C TYR A 256 -4.64 -14.89 15.87
N ARG A 257 -4.20 -14.18 16.91
CA ARG A 257 -3.14 -13.16 16.80
C ARG A 257 -1.78 -13.80 16.57
N ASN A 258 -1.51 -14.91 17.26
CA ASN A 258 -0.28 -15.67 17.09
C ASN A 258 -0.19 -16.24 15.67
N ILE A 259 -1.31 -16.76 15.13
CA ILE A 259 -1.41 -17.26 13.76
C ILE A 259 -1.14 -16.13 12.75
N VAL A 260 -1.78 -14.96 12.89
CA VAL A 260 -1.54 -13.81 12.01
C VAL A 260 -0.08 -13.39 12.05
N ALA A 261 0.52 -13.32 13.25
CA ALA A 261 1.92 -12.99 13.41
C ALA A 261 2.83 -14.02 12.70
N ALA A 262 2.58 -15.32 12.90
CA ALA A 262 3.35 -16.38 12.27
C ALA A 262 3.27 -16.36 10.75
N LEU A 263 2.06 -16.18 10.19
CA LEU A 263 1.84 -16.13 8.75
C LEU A 263 2.51 -14.92 8.09
N VAL A 264 2.40 -13.73 8.68
CA VAL A 264 3.02 -12.50 8.15
C VAL A 264 4.55 -12.53 8.28
N MET A 265 5.08 -13.22 9.28
CA MET A 265 6.53 -13.39 9.45
C MET A 265 7.09 -14.55 8.61
N SER A 266 6.24 -15.35 7.98
CA SER A 266 6.70 -16.45 7.13
C SER A 266 7.38 -15.92 5.88
N SER A 267 8.34 -16.69 5.36
CA SER A 267 8.95 -16.37 4.06
C SER A 267 7.93 -16.37 2.93
N GLU A 268 6.88 -17.17 3.06
CA GLU A 268 5.81 -17.28 2.07
C GLU A 268 5.06 -15.96 1.85
N PHE A 269 4.87 -15.15 2.90
CA PHE A 269 4.21 -13.84 2.79
C PHE A 269 5.05 -12.82 1.98
N VAL A 270 6.36 -12.96 1.97
CA VAL A 270 7.28 -12.00 1.34
C VAL A 270 7.58 -12.35 -0.12
N PHE A 271 7.20 -13.54 -0.57
CA PHE A 271 7.43 -14.01 -1.94
C PHE A 271 6.13 -14.18 -2.71
N LEU A 272 6.17 -13.89 -4.02
CA LEU A 272 5.13 -14.25 -4.99
C LEU A 272 5.13 -15.77 -5.17
N GLN A 273 3.96 -16.38 -4.97
CA GLN A 273 3.73 -17.81 -5.15
C GLN A 273 2.78 -18.09 -6.30
#